data_8bd34a038212b9e9ccd3072e4f1d4271
#
_entry.id   8bd34a038212b9e9ccd3072e4f1d4271
#
_cell.length_a   1.000
_cell.length_b   1.000
_cell.length_c   1.000
_cell.angle_alpha   90.00
_cell.angle_beta   90.00
_cell.angle_gamma   90.00
#
_symmetry.space_group_name_H-M   'P 1'
#
loop_
_entity.id
_entity.type
_entity.pdbx_description
1 polymer ?
#
loop_
_entity_poly.entity_id
_entity_poly.type
_entity_poly.pdbx_seq_one_letter_code
_entity_poly.pdbx_strand_id
1 'polypeptide(L)'
;MRTSSDTVVGLAASGTTPYVIGALKNARAHGIQTASVACNPDSPMAQEADIRIEVIVGPEFVTGSTRLKSGTAEKLVLNMISTATMIKLGRVKGNKMVNMQLSNAKLVDRGARMIMEELQIEYEQAKNLLLLHGSVKKVLETYNQ
;
A
#
# COMPACT_ATOMS: atom_id res chain seq x y z
N MET A 1 -19.37 -2.96 10.52
CA MET A 1 -18.98 -4.07 11.39
C MET A 1 -17.47 -4.21 11.30
N ARG A 2 -16.73 -4.16 12.42
CA ARG A 2 -15.28 -4.41 12.47
C ARG A 2 -15.10 -5.93 12.64
N THR A 3 -14.20 -6.53 11.86
CA THR A 3 -13.94 -7.96 11.92
C THR A 3 -12.57 -8.21 12.55
N SER A 4 -12.32 -9.40 13.08
CA SER A 4 -11.01 -9.81 13.62
C SER A 4 -9.88 -9.82 12.58
N SER A 5 -10.21 -9.62 11.30
CA SER A 5 -9.26 -9.48 10.18
C SER A 5 -8.87 -8.03 9.88
N ASP A 6 -9.48 -7.04 10.56
CA ASP A 6 -9.14 -5.64 10.37
C ASP A 6 -7.84 -5.29 11.13
N THR A 7 -7.06 -4.38 10.57
CA THR A 7 -5.86 -3.81 11.20
C THR A 7 -5.98 -2.29 11.20
N VAL A 8 -5.75 -1.66 12.34
CA VAL A 8 -5.71 -0.20 12.47
C VAL A 8 -4.27 0.27 12.55
N VAL A 9 -3.88 1.14 11.62
CA VAL A 9 -2.53 1.73 11.58
C VAL A 9 -2.60 3.20 11.96
N GLY A 10 -1.98 3.55 13.08
CA GLY A 10 -1.82 4.93 13.53
C GLY A 10 -0.57 5.57 12.91
N LEU A 11 -0.73 6.78 12.35
CA LEU A 11 0.38 7.54 11.77
C LEU A 11 0.48 8.89 12.48
N ALA A 12 1.64 9.16 13.05
CA ALA A 12 1.97 10.46 13.60
C ALA A 12 3.48 10.59 13.74
N ALA A 13 4.09 11.50 12.99
CA ALA A 13 5.54 11.70 12.95
C ALA A 13 6.17 11.90 14.33
N SER A 14 5.54 12.69 15.20
CA SER A 14 5.98 12.86 16.59
C SER A 14 5.73 11.64 17.48
N GLY A 15 4.74 10.80 17.13
CA GLY A 15 4.27 9.72 17.98
C GLY A 15 3.50 10.14 19.23
N THR A 16 3.12 11.42 19.35
CA THR A 16 2.49 11.99 20.56
C THR A 16 1.06 12.51 20.35
N THR A 17 0.50 12.34 19.15
CA THR A 17 -0.82 12.87 18.80
C THR A 17 -1.94 12.17 19.60
N PRO A 18 -2.66 12.88 20.49
CA PRO A 18 -3.63 12.24 21.41
C PRO A 18 -4.76 11.51 20.67
N TYR A 19 -5.23 12.05 19.55
CA TYR A 19 -6.26 11.41 18.73
C TYR A 19 -5.82 10.02 18.23
N VAL A 20 -4.59 9.90 17.74
CA VAL A 20 -4.06 8.64 17.21
C VAL A 20 -3.83 7.64 18.34
N ILE A 21 -3.27 8.09 19.47
CA ILE A 21 -3.09 7.26 20.67
C ILE A 21 -4.43 6.70 21.14
N GLY A 22 -5.45 7.55 21.26
CA GLY A 22 -6.78 7.13 21.66
C GLY A 22 -7.44 6.14 20.68
N ALA A 23 -7.23 6.34 19.39
CA ALA A 23 -7.75 5.44 18.36
C ALA A 23 -7.10 4.04 18.43
N LEU A 24 -5.77 3.95 18.59
CA LEU A 24 -5.05 2.68 18.76
C LEU A 24 -5.50 1.96 20.05
N LYS A 25 -5.55 2.68 21.16
CA LYS A 25 -6.02 2.15 22.45
C LYS A 25 -7.41 1.56 22.35
N ASN A 26 -8.34 2.29 21.72
CA ASN A 26 -9.70 1.82 21.51
C ASN A 26 -9.75 0.59 20.58
N ALA A 27 -9.01 0.60 19.46
CA ALA A 27 -8.94 -0.55 18.56
C ALA A 27 -8.44 -1.80 19.26
N ARG A 28 -7.37 -1.68 20.03
CA ARG A 28 -6.77 -2.78 20.83
C ARG A 28 -7.75 -3.30 21.88
N ALA A 29 -8.47 -2.43 22.58
CA ALA A 29 -9.49 -2.84 23.55
C ALA A 29 -10.64 -3.66 22.92
N HIS A 30 -10.86 -3.52 21.62
CA HIS A 30 -11.82 -4.29 20.83
C HIS A 30 -11.21 -5.51 20.10
N GLY A 31 -9.99 -5.91 20.44
CA GLY A 31 -9.32 -7.07 19.85
C GLY A 31 -8.91 -6.88 18.38
N ILE A 32 -8.82 -5.64 17.90
CA ILE A 32 -8.37 -5.32 16.55
C ILE A 32 -6.84 -5.16 16.57
N GLN A 33 -6.14 -5.82 15.66
CA GLN A 33 -4.71 -5.67 15.52
C GLN A 33 -4.32 -4.21 15.25
N THR A 34 -3.28 -3.73 15.90
CA THR A 34 -2.84 -2.34 15.81
C THR A 34 -1.40 -2.23 15.35
N ALA A 35 -1.11 -1.20 14.57
CA ALA A 35 0.24 -0.82 14.18
C ALA A 35 0.44 0.69 14.35
N SER A 36 1.66 1.12 14.60
CA SER A 36 2.04 2.53 14.67
C SER A 36 3.19 2.83 13.73
N VAL A 37 3.16 4.02 13.12
CA VAL A 37 4.28 4.58 12.34
C VAL A 37 4.64 5.92 12.94
N ALA A 38 5.87 6.06 13.44
CA ALA A 38 6.39 7.28 14.06
C ALA A 38 7.84 7.52 13.65
N CYS A 39 8.32 8.76 13.83
CA CYS A 39 9.71 9.13 13.54
C CYS A 39 10.53 9.38 14.81
N ASN A 40 9.97 9.07 15.97
CA ASN A 40 10.65 9.11 17.26
C ASN A 40 10.59 7.74 17.94
N PRO A 41 11.66 7.32 18.62
CA PRO A 41 11.70 6.03 19.33
C PRO A 41 10.80 6.06 20.58
N ASP A 42 10.31 4.90 20.95
CA ASP A 42 9.57 4.67 22.21
C ASP A 42 8.41 5.65 22.44
N SER A 43 7.78 6.12 21.39
CA SER A 43 6.71 7.10 21.46
C SER A 43 5.48 6.61 22.22
N PRO A 44 4.69 7.48 22.87
CA PRO A 44 3.44 7.11 23.52
C PRO A 44 2.49 6.34 22.60
N MET A 45 2.47 6.67 21.30
CA MET A 45 1.68 5.95 20.30
C MET A 45 2.19 4.51 20.09
N ALA A 46 3.50 4.31 20.11
CA ALA A 46 4.11 2.99 19.96
C ALA A 46 3.75 2.05 21.12
N GLN A 47 3.55 2.57 22.32
CA GLN A 47 3.15 1.77 23.50
C GLN A 47 1.74 1.17 23.35
N GLU A 48 0.88 1.79 22.55
CA GLU A 48 -0.49 1.34 22.32
C GLU A 48 -0.64 0.47 21.05
N ALA A 49 0.46 0.14 20.38
CA ALA A 49 0.45 -0.65 19.16
C ALA A 49 1.08 -2.04 19.35
N ASP A 50 0.51 -3.06 18.70
CA ASP A 50 1.07 -4.41 18.66
C ASP A 50 2.29 -4.48 17.73
N ILE A 51 2.27 -3.70 16.64
CA ILE A 51 3.37 -3.59 15.67
C ILE A 51 3.87 -2.15 15.68
N ARG A 52 5.16 -1.96 15.95
CA ARG A 52 5.81 -0.65 16.02
C ARG A 52 6.71 -0.46 14.81
N ILE A 53 6.51 0.61 14.06
CA ILE A 53 7.36 1.02 12.94
C ILE A 53 7.95 2.37 13.29
N GLU A 54 9.22 2.39 13.64
CA GLU A 54 9.92 3.58 14.09
C GLU A 54 11.02 3.95 13.09
N VAL A 55 10.86 5.08 12.41
CA VAL A 55 11.78 5.57 11.38
C VAL A 55 12.51 6.79 11.89
N ILE A 56 13.63 6.59 12.53
CA ILE A 56 14.37 7.66 13.20
C ILE A 56 15.12 8.51 12.16
N VAL A 57 14.65 9.73 11.97
CA VAL A 57 15.19 10.67 10.97
C VAL A 57 16.05 11.79 11.57
N GLY A 58 16.17 11.83 12.90
CA GLY A 58 16.86 12.88 13.64
C GLY A 58 16.14 14.24 13.56
N PRO A 59 16.74 15.32 14.09
CA PRO A 59 16.10 16.64 14.17
C PRO A 59 15.82 17.22 12.80
N GLU A 60 14.68 17.90 12.68
CA GLU A 60 14.34 18.65 11.47
C GLU A 60 15.18 19.92 11.33
N PHE A 61 15.44 20.39 10.11
CA PHE A 61 16.12 21.66 9.88
C PHE A 61 15.35 22.84 10.50
N VAL A 62 14.02 22.83 10.36
CA VAL A 62 13.14 23.74 11.09
C VAL A 62 12.57 22.97 12.27
N THR A 63 13.02 23.29 13.47
CA THR A 63 12.67 22.58 14.71
C THR A 63 11.15 22.44 14.85
N GLY A 64 10.68 21.21 15.09
CA GLY A 64 9.27 20.90 15.26
C GLY A 64 8.47 20.78 13.96
N SER A 65 9.05 21.10 12.79
CA SER A 65 8.37 20.97 11.48
C SER A 65 8.45 19.54 10.92
N THR A 66 7.76 18.59 11.54
CA THR A 66 7.80 17.15 11.19
C THR A 66 7.28 16.81 9.79
N ARG A 67 6.83 17.79 9.02
CA ARG A 67 6.44 17.70 7.61
C ARG A 67 7.63 17.53 6.64
N LEU A 68 8.86 17.73 7.09
CA LEU A 68 10.08 17.67 6.26
C LEU A 68 10.62 16.24 6.16
N LYS A 69 11.66 15.90 6.92
CA LYS A 69 12.26 14.55 6.89
C LYS A 69 11.26 13.47 7.36
N SER A 70 10.60 13.75 8.47
CA SER A 70 9.64 12.82 9.06
C SER A 70 8.48 12.53 8.09
N GLY A 71 7.84 13.56 7.53
CA GLY A 71 6.76 13.38 6.55
C GLY A 71 7.22 12.65 5.29
N THR A 72 8.46 12.87 4.86
CA THR A 72 9.04 12.12 3.73
C THR A 72 9.24 10.65 4.09
N ALA A 73 9.74 10.36 5.29
CA ALA A 73 9.95 9.00 5.78
C ALA A 73 8.62 8.25 5.92
N GLU A 74 7.59 8.87 6.52
CA GLU A 74 6.25 8.27 6.63
C GLU A 74 5.65 7.94 5.25
N LYS A 75 5.78 8.85 4.28
CA LYS A 75 5.35 8.58 2.90
C LYS A 75 6.05 7.33 2.33
N LEU A 76 7.35 7.17 2.54
CA LEU A 76 8.09 6.00 2.06
C LEU A 76 7.61 4.71 2.74
N VAL A 77 7.36 4.74 4.05
CA VAL A 77 6.79 3.60 4.78
C VAL A 77 5.42 3.22 4.22
N LEU A 78 4.54 4.18 3.98
CA LEU A 78 3.22 3.93 3.39
C LEU A 78 3.32 3.32 1.99
N ASN A 79 4.25 3.80 1.17
CA ASN A 79 4.52 3.23 -0.15
C ASN A 79 5.01 1.78 -0.05
N MET A 80 5.88 1.47 0.91
CA MET A 80 6.35 0.09 1.15
C MET A 80 5.20 -0.82 1.60
N ILE A 81 4.39 -0.38 2.57
CA ILE A 81 3.24 -1.16 3.06
C ILE A 81 2.25 -1.43 1.92
N SER A 82 1.83 -0.40 1.19
CA SER A 82 0.86 -0.53 0.10
C SER A 82 1.39 -1.40 -1.04
N THR A 83 2.65 -1.22 -1.43
CA THR A 83 3.28 -2.01 -2.50
C THR A 83 3.43 -3.47 -2.08
N ALA A 84 3.93 -3.74 -0.87
CA ALA A 84 4.07 -5.10 -0.36
C ALA A 84 2.70 -5.81 -0.25
N THR A 85 1.66 -5.09 0.16
CA THR A 85 0.30 -5.60 0.21
C THR A 85 -0.19 -6.01 -1.18
N MET A 86 0.02 -5.17 -2.21
CA MET A 86 -0.37 -5.50 -3.58
C MET A 86 0.40 -6.68 -4.15
N ILE A 87 1.68 -6.81 -3.83
CA ILE A 87 2.49 -7.98 -4.20
C ILE A 87 1.93 -9.25 -3.53
N LYS A 88 1.67 -9.20 -2.22
CA LYS A 88 1.13 -10.35 -1.48
C LYS A 88 -0.27 -10.76 -1.94
N LEU A 89 -1.08 -9.82 -2.41
CA LEU A 89 -2.39 -10.09 -3.02
C LEU A 89 -2.31 -10.63 -4.46
N GLY A 90 -1.10 -10.87 -4.99
CA GLY A 90 -0.91 -11.37 -6.36
C GLY A 90 -1.35 -10.39 -7.44
N ARG A 91 -1.31 -9.08 -7.14
CA ARG A 91 -1.71 -8.03 -8.08
C ARG A 91 -0.54 -7.46 -8.88
N VAL A 92 0.66 -7.95 -8.60
CA VAL A 92 1.90 -7.55 -9.28
C VAL A 92 2.58 -8.80 -9.85
N LYS A 93 3.00 -8.75 -11.11
CA LYS A 93 3.81 -9.79 -11.77
C LYS A 93 5.10 -9.13 -12.26
N GLY A 94 6.26 -9.60 -11.76
CA GLY A 94 7.52 -8.90 -11.95
C GLY A 94 7.45 -7.48 -11.38
N ASN A 95 7.63 -6.46 -12.21
CA ASN A 95 7.50 -5.06 -11.85
C ASN A 95 6.22 -4.39 -12.38
N LYS A 96 5.24 -5.19 -12.83
CA LYS A 96 4.03 -4.70 -13.50
C LYS A 96 2.78 -4.98 -12.66
N MET A 97 1.91 -3.97 -12.51
CA MET A 97 0.58 -4.13 -11.93
C MET A 97 -0.34 -4.84 -12.94
N VAL A 98 -0.78 -6.07 -12.64
CA VAL A 98 -1.61 -6.88 -13.56
C VAL A 98 -3.11 -6.79 -13.28
N ASN A 99 -3.51 -6.16 -12.18
CA ASN A 99 -4.91 -6.01 -11.77
C ASN A 99 -5.33 -4.53 -11.74
N MET A 100 -4.94 -3.74 -12.75
CA MET A 100 -5.34 -2.34 -12.86
C MET A 100 -6.74 -2.21 -13.46
N GLN A 101 -7.48 -1.18 -13.03
CA GLN A 101 -8.77 -0.82 -13.61
C GLN A 101 -8.56 -0.12 -14.96
N LEU A 102 -9.33 -0.50 -15.97
CA LEU A 102 -9.24 0.04 -17.33
C LEU A 102 -10.04 1.35 -17.47
N SER A 103 -9.81 2.31 -16.59
CA SER A 103 -10.62 3.53 -16.48
C SER A 103 -10.29 4.61 -17.52
N ASN A 104 -9.24 4.46 -18.30
CA ASN A 104 -8.86 5.41 -19.36
C ASN A 104 -8.00 4.72 -20.43
N ALA A 105 -7.85 5.41 -21.58
CA ALA A 105 -7.11 4.89 -22.74
C ALA A 105 -5.64 4.54 -22.41
N LYS A 106 -4.98 5.32 -21.56
CA LYS A 106 -3.59 5.05 -21.13
C LYS A 106 -3.47 3.71 -20.39
N LEU A 107 -4.43 3.38 -19.52
CA LEU A 107 -4.42 2.11 -18.79
C LEU A 107 -4.78 0.93 -19.67
N VAL A 108 -5.66 1.12 -20.65
CA VAL A 108 -5.97 0.12 -21.68
C VAL A 108 -4.73 -0.18 -22.54
N ASP A 109 -4.05 0.86 -23.04
CA ASP A 109 -2.81 0.71 -23.81
C ASP A 109 -1.73 -0.01 -23.01
N ARG A 110 -1.53 0.39 -21.76
CA ARG A 110 -0.55 -0.27 -20.86
C ARG A 110 -0.88 -1.74 -20.64
N GLY A 111 -2.15 -2.07 -20.43
CA GLY A 111 -2.59 -3.46 -20.25
C GLY A 111 -2.43 -4.29 -21.52
N ALA A 112 -2.77 -3.74 -22.68
CA ALA A 112 -2.59 -4.41 -23.97
C ALA A 112 -1.10 -4.72 -24.23
N ARG A 113 -0.19 -3.76 -24.00
CA ARG A 113 1.26 -3.99 -24.15
C ARG A 113 1.79 -5.07 -23.21
N MET A 114 1.28 -5.14 -21.96
CA MET A 114 1.66 -6.22 -21.04
C MET A 114 1.27 -7.59 -21.56
N ILE A 115 0.06 -7.74 -22.10
CA ILE A 115 -0.43 -9.00 -22.67
C ILE A 115 0.35 -9.34 -23.94
N MET A 116 0.58 -8.37 -24.82
CA MET A 116 1.39 -8.52 -26.03
C MET A 116 2.78 -9.10 -25.71
N GLU A 117 3.47 -8.52 -24.72
CA GLU A 117 4.79 -8.98 -24.30
C GLU A 117 4.78 -10.38 -23.65
N GLU A 118 3.79 -10.68 -22.82
CA GLU A 118 3.72 -11.96 -22.10
C GLU A 118 3.30 -13.13 -23.02
N LEU A 119 2.36 -12.88 -23.95
CA LEU A 119 1.83 -13.91 -24.84
C LEU A 119 2.48 -13.91 -26.24
N GLN A 120 3.37 -12.95 -26.53
CA GLN A 120 4.02 -12.78 -27.84
C GLN A 120 3.03 -12.70 -28.99
N ILE A 121 1.95 -11.92 -28.83
CA ILE A 121 0.87 -11.71 -29.80
C ILE A 121 0.82 -10.25 -30.25
N GLU A 122 0.10 -9.97 -31.34
CA GLU A 122 -0.06 -8.62 -31.88
C GLU A 122 -0.88 -7.71 -30.93
N TYR A 123 -0.60 -6.40 -30.97
CA TYR A 123 -1.19 -5.40 -30.08
C TYR A 123 -2.73 -5.39 -30.13
N GLU A 124 -3.33 -5.42 -31.32
CA GLU A 124 -4.79 -5.38 -31.46
C GLU A 124 -5.45 -6.65 -30.89
N GLN A 125 -4.81 -7.79 -31.03
CA GLN A 125 -5.26 -9.05 -30.43
C GLN A 125 -5.17 -8.97 -28.89
N ALA A 126 -4.06 -8.47 -28.36
CA ALA A 126 -3.87 -8.27 -26.93
C ALA A 126 -4.89 -7.30 -26.32
N LYS A 127 -5.18 -6.22 -27.03
CA LYS A 127 -6.18 -5.22 -26.64
C LYS A 127 -7.59 -5.80 -26.62
N ASN A 128 -7.98 -6.57 -27.62
CA ASN A 128 -9.27 -7.24 -27.68
C ASN A 128 -9.43 -8.23 -26.52
N LEU A 129 -8.41 -9.03 -26.21
CA LEU A 129 -8.41 -9.93 -25.08
C LEU A 129 -8.53 -9.19 -23.75
N LEU A 130 -7.81 -8.08 -23.59
CA LEU A 130 -7.90 -7.23 -22.41
C LEU A 130 -9.31 -6.70 -22.18
N LEU A 131 -9.95 -6.20 -23.22
CA LEU A 131 -11.31 -5.66 -23.15
C LEU A 131 -12.34 -6.76 -22.89
N LEU A 132 -12.16 -7.95 -23.45
CA LEU A 132 -13.03 -9.10 -23.25
C LEU A 132 -12.97 -9.61 -21.79
N HIS A 133 -11.78 -9.76 -21.24
CA HIS A 133 -11.56 -10.35 -19.89
C HIS A 133 -11.55 -9.30 -18.77
N GLY A 134 -11.42 -8.01 -19.10
CA GLY A 134 -11.46 -6.89 -18.15
C GLY A 134 -10.20 -6.70 -17.29
N SER A 135 -9.21 -7.58 -17.36
CA SER A 135 -7.90 -7.39 -16.68
C SER A 135 -6.80 -8.25 -17.29
N VAL A 136 -5.56 -7.76 -17.20
CA VAL A 136 -4.36 -8.50 -17.64
C VAL A 136 -4.26 -9.84 -16.92
N LYS A 137 -4.51 -9.86 -15.61
CA LYS A 137 -4.45 -11.07 -14.78
C LYS A 137 -5.35 -12.17 -15.34
N LYS A 138 -6.62 -11.86 -15.63
CA LYS A 138 -7.58 -12.84 -16.18
C LYS A 138 -7.18 -13.36 -17.54
N VAL A 139 -6.66 -12.51 -18.42
CA VAL A 139 -6.15 -12.95 -19.73
C VAL A 139 -5.03 -13.96 -19.55
N LEU A 140 -4.02 -13.64 -18.72
CA LEU A 140 -2.87 -14.53 -18.51
C LEU A 140 -3.27 -15.85 -17.82
N GLU A 141 -4.23 -15.83 -16.91
CA GLU A 141 -4.77 -17.05 -16.27
C GLU A 141 -5.49 -17.95 -17.27
N THR A 142 -6.20 -17.39 -18.25
CA THR A 142 -6.94 -18.14 -19.28
C THR A 142 -6.00 -18.77 -20.32
N TYR A 143 -4.90 -18.10 -20.64
CA TYR A 143 -3.95 -18.57 -21.68
C TYR A 143 -2.83 -19.46 -21.16
N ASN A 144 -2.62 -19.54 -19.83
CA ASN A 144 -1.63 -20.44 -19.22
C ASN A 144 -2.25 -21.80 -18.78
N GLN A 145 -3.50 -22.08 -19.15
CA GLN A 145 -4.13 -23.38 -19.05
C GLN A 145 -3.98 -24.16 -20.38
#